data_dfe792405b1f04491e84117a93edc5db
#
_entry.id   dfe792405b1f04491e84117a93edc5db
#
_cell.length_a   1.000
_cell.length_b   1.000
_cell.length_c   1.000
_cell.angle_alpha   90.00
_cell.angle_beta   90.00
_cell.angle_gamma   90.00
#
_symmetry.space_group_name_H-M   'P 1'
#
loop_
_entity.id
_entity.type
_entity.pdbx_description
1 polymer ?
#
loop_
_entity_poly.entity_id
_entity_poly.type
_entity_poly.pdbx_seq_one_letter_code
_entity_poly.pdbx_strand_id
1 'polypeptide(L)'
;MSNAGVRIKQARRRAKWSQHDLAAEVDVSATTISKYERGESKPGSEVLMQIADALDLDVSFFLRPQRVGTIEPAYRKFSSLNKKDERQLTERIRDWLERYLEAEEIVEPEPAAFESPAGFPYPIDSMGDAEAAATVLREKWNLGTDPIEDVTALLEDHGIRVGIIEADDDFDACTFRAEINGEVPVVVTREGVPGDRQRFSLAHELGHLVLDVAEEGDTEDACNRFAGALLAPEPAVRDAIGESERGAITRKELHMLKHRFGISMQALIFRFRDLRIISEHAAAKAHRDFRKRGWHEKEPGEPVEPEEPERFHLLVLRAYAENLISEKRARELYGGPIADLESDLQPVA
;
A
#
# COMPACT_ATOMS: atom_id res chain seq x y z
N MET A 1 -10.93 27.61 5.18
CA MET A 1 -11.34 27.01 6.48
C MET A 1 -10.18 27.13 7.44
N SER A 2 -10.41 27.15 8.76
CA SER A 2 -9.29 27.12 9.73
C SER A 2 -8.61 25.75 9.65
N ASN A 3 -7.30 25.67 9.47
CA ASN A 3 -6.52 24.44 9.41
C ASN A 3 -6.79 23.53 10.64
N ALA A 4 -6.87 24.13 11.83
CA ALA A 4 -7.11 23.41 13.07
C ALA A 4 -8.43 22.60 13.07
N GLY A 5 -9.51 23.09 12.50
CA GLY A 5 -10.80 22.38 12.48
C GLY A 5 -10.74 21.09 11.65
N VAL A 6 -10.11 21.15 10.49
CA VAL A 6 -9.90 19.97 9.64
C VAL A 6 -9.02 18.94 10.37
N ARG A 7 -7.96 19.40 11.03
CA ARG A 7 -7.03 18.55 11.78
C ARG A 7 -7.69 17.89 13.01
N ILE A 8 -8.55 18.62 13.74
CA ILE A 8 -9.35 18.04 14.84
C ILE A 8 -10.21 16.90 14.32
N LYS A 9 -10.90 17.10 13.19
CA LYS A 9 -11.73 16.06 12.57
C LYS A 9 -10.91 14.84 12.16
N GLN A 10 -9.73 15.04 11.57
CA GLN A 10 -8.80 13.98 11.17
C GLN A 10 -8.35 13.17 12.39
N ALA A 11 -7.81 13.82 13.42
CA ALA A 11 -7.32 13.18 14.64
C ALA A 11 -8.41 12.37 15.36
N ARG A 12 -9.58 12.95 15.52
CA ARG A 12 -10.74 12.27 16.11
C ARG A 12 -11.15 11.01 15.33
N ARG A 13 -11.20 11.10 14.00
CA ARG A 13 -11.55 9.95 13.14
C ARG A 13 -10.50 8.86 13.19
N ARG A 14 -9.20 9.25 13.20
CA ARG A 14 -8.09 8.32 13.40
C ARG A 14 -8.19 7.54 14.70
N ALA A 15 -8.67 8.19 15.78
CA ALA A 15 -8.93 7.57 17.08
C ALA A 15 -10.25 6.77 17.13
N LYS A 16 -11.01 6.65 16.04
CA LYS A 16 -12.37 6.05 16.01
C LYS A 16 -13.36 6.74 16.96
N TRP A 17 -13.19 8.01 17.32
CA TRP A 17 -14.06 8.73 18.22
C TRP A 17 -15.20 9.45 17.50
N SER A 18 -16.36 9.51 18.14
CA SER A 18 -17.46 10.41 17.75
C SER A 18 -17.18 11.84 18.25
N GLN A 19 -17.93 12.83 17.76
CA GLN A 19 -17.85 14.19 18.30
C GLN A 19 -18.26 14.26 19.79
N HIS A 20 -19.09 13.36 20.25
CA HIS A 20 -19.47 13.24 21.65
C HIS A 20 -18.33 12.69 22.50
N ASP A 21 -17.59 11.68 22.02
CA ASP A 21 -16.46 11.11 22.76
C ASP A 21 -15.38 12.19 22.97
N LEU A 22 -14.97 12.90 21.91
CA LEU A 22 -14.01 13.99 22.04
C LEU A 22 -14.51 15.12 22.95
N ALA A 23 -15.79 15.47 22.83
CA ALA A 23 -16.40 16.55 23.63
C ALA A 23 -16.36 16.23 25.13
N ALA A 24 -16.59 14.96 25.51
CA ALA A 24 -16.54 14.49 26.87
C ALA A 24 -15.15 14.59 27.50
N GLU A 25 -14.10 14.29 26.71
CA GLU A 25 -12.71 14.33 27.18
C GLU A 25 -12.17 15.76 27.40
N VAL A 26 -12.69 16.74 26.64
CA VAL A 26 -12.18 18.13 26.69
C VAL A 26 -13.20 19.11 27.29
N ASP A 27 -14.20 18.62 28.01
CA ASP A 27 -15.23 19.38 28.76
C ASP A 27 -15.89 20.50 27.90
N VAL A 28 -16.25 20.17 26.67
CA VAL A 28 -17.03 21.06 25.79
C VAL A 28 -18.24 20.31 25.24
N SER A 29 -19.17 21.03 24.60
CA SER A 29 -20.32 20.37 23.96
C SER A 29 -19.92 19.72 22.61
N ALA A 30 -20.59 18.62 22.21
CA ALA A 30 -20.44 18.04 20.89
C ALA A 30 -20.74 19.03 19.76
N THR A 31 -21.67 19.97 20.01
CA THR A 31 -21.98 21.08 19.10
C THR A 31 -20.78 22.01 18.93
N THR A 32 -20.00 22.23 20.00
CA THR A 32 -18.77 23.05 19.95
C THR A 32 -17.69 22.34 19.11
N ILE A 33 -17.46 21.05 19.32
CA ILE A 33 -16.56 20.24 18.48
C ILE A 33 -16.96 20.31 17.02
N SER A 34 -18.28 20.14 16.73
CA SER A 34 -18.81 20.24 15.38
C SER A 34 -18.55 21.61 14.73
N LYS A 35 -18.68 22.71 15.48
CA LYS A 35 -18.36 24.07 15.01
C LYS A 35 -16.87 24.24 14.73
N TYR A 36 -15.99 23.69 15.57
CA TYR A 36 -14.55 23.69 15.33
C TYR A 36 -14.21 22.94 14.03
N GLU A 37 -14.73 21.72 13.85
CA GLU A 37 -14.49 20.90 12.67
C GLU A 37 -14.98 21.52 11.36
N ARG A 38 -16.07 22.31 11.41
CA ARG A 38 -16.58 23.06 10.25
C ARG A 38 -15.91 24.41 10.03
N GLY A 39 -15.02 24.82 10.96
CA GLY A 39 -14.36 26.12 10.90
C GLY A 39 -15.25 27.31 11.23
N GLU A 40 -16.44 27.07 11.79
CA GLU A 40 -17.41 28.10 12.24
C GLU A 40 -16.90 28.84 13.50
N SER A 41 -16.07 28.18 14.30
CA SER A 41 -15.36 28.78 15.43
C SER A 41 -13.95 28.18 15.54
N LYS A 42 -13.05 28.88 16.24
CA LYS A 42 -11.70 28.42 16.51
C LYS A 42 -11.58 28.01 17.97
N PRO A 43 -10.95 26.84 18.28
CA PRO A 43 -10.63 26.50 19.66
C PRO A 43 -9.63 27.53 20.23
N GLY A 44 -9.78 27.87 21.50
CA GLY A 44 -8.75 28.58 22.24
C GLY A 44 -7.53 27.69 22.47
N SER A 45 -6.37 28.29 22.82
CA SER A 45 -5.12 27.54 23.00
C SER A 45 -5.25 26.44 24.07
N GLU A 46 -5.96 26.72 25.16
CA GLU A 46 -6.21 25.76 26.25
C GLU A 46 -7.00 24.54 25.74
N VAL A 47 -8.12 24.77 25.05
CA VAL A 47 -8.93 23.69 24.46
C VAL A 47 -8.15 22.91 23.40
N LEU A 48 -7.32 23.60 22.62
CA LEU A 48 -6.50 22.93 21.61
C LEU A 48 -5.45 22.00 22.25
N MET A 49 -4.84 22.43 23.37
CA MET A 49 -3.93 21.57 24.16
C MET A 49 -4.66 20.37 24.75
N GLN A 50 -5.86 20.59 25.34
CA GLN A 50 -6.68 19.47 25.86
C GLN A 50 -7.05 18.47 24.74
N ILE A 51 -7.39 18.94 23.55
CA ILE A 51 -7.67 18.09 22.39
C ILE A 51 -6.40 17.30 21.98
N ALA A 52 -5.24 17.94 22.00
CA ALA A 52 -3.97 17.31 21.69
C ALA A 52 -3.64 16.20 22.68
N ASP A 53 -3.74 16.49 23.99
CA ASP A 53 -3.51 15.53 25.07
C ASP A 53 -4.50 14.35 25.00
N ALA A 54 -5.80 14.63 24.80
CA ALA A 54 -6.84 13.61 24.72
C ALA A 54 -6.65 12.64 23.53
N LEU A 55 -6.05 13.12 22.44
CA LEU A 55 -5.82 12.34 21.22
C LEU A 55 -4.37 11.83 21.07
N ASP A 56 -3.54 12.04 22.13
CA ASP A 56 -2.11 11.68 22.15
C ASP A 56 -1.33 12.23 20.94
N LEU A 57 -1.48 13.53 20.68
CA LEU A 57 -0.85 14.23 19.57
C LEU A 57 -0.15 15.52 20.05
N ASP A 58 0.93 15.89 19.36
CA ASP A 58 1.55 17.21 19.56
C ASP A 58 0.62 18.33 19.03
N VAL A 59 0.55 19.45 19.72
CA VAL A 59 -0.26 20.62 19.31
C VAL A 59 0.11 21.09 17.91
N SER A 60 1.38 20.94 17.49
CA SER A 60 1.85 21.30 16.15
C SER A 60 1.07 20.57 15.04
N PHE A 61 0.57 19.35 15.28
CA PHE A 61 -0.26 18.61 14.34
C PHE A 61 -1.48 19.42 13.87
N PHE A 62 -2.13 20.14 14.79
CA PHE A 62 -3.34 20.93 14.48
C PHE A 62 -3.03 22.24 13.74
N LEU A 63 -1.77 22.64 13.70
CA LEU A 63 -1.32 23.86 13.04
C LEU A 63 -0.76 23.63 11.64
N ARG A 64 -0.49 22.35 11.28
CA ARG A 64 0.07 21.98 9.96
C ARG A 64 -0.89 22.29 8.83
N PRO A 65 -0.39 22.77 7.68
CA PRO A 65 -1.21 22.91 6.48
C PRO A 65 -1.73 21.52 6.03
N GLN A 66 -2.94 21.48 5.49
CA GLN A 66 -3.45 20.30 4.82
C GLN A 66 -2.78 20.22 3.45
N ARG A 67 -2.04 19.15 3.19
CA ARG A 67 -1.35 18.90 1.91
C ARG A 67 -2.18 18.00 1.00
N VAL A 68 -2.86 17.02 1.58
CA VAL A 68 -3.65 16.02 0.86
C VAL A 68 -5.14 16.36 0.95
N GLY A 69 -5.78 16.48 -0.20
CA GLY A 69 -7.20 16.73 -0.33
C GLY A 69 -8.06 15.49 -0.03
N THR A 70 -9.07 15.25 -0.86
CA THR A 70 -9.87 14.03 -0.77
C THR A 70 -9.05 12.84 -1.28
N ILE A 71 -9.04 11.77 -0.50
CA ILE A 71 -8.51 10.48 -0.93
C ILE A 71 -9.73 9.69 -1.43
N GLU A 72 -9.77 9.42 -2.71
CA GLU A 72 -10.76 8.53 -3.32
C GLU A 72 -10.02 7.28 -3.77
N PRO A 73 -10.28 6.11 -3.15
CA PRO A 73 -9.68 4.86 -3.62
C PRO A 73 -10.08 4.60 -5.07
N ALA A 74 -9.13 4.15 -5.89
CA ALA A 74 -9.34 3.93 -7.32
C ALA A 74 -10.46 2.91 -7.62
N TYR A 75 -10.75 2.02 -6.66
CA TYR A 75 -11.83 1.02 -6.75
C TYR A 75 -12.47 0.76 -5.39
N ARG A 76 -13.65 0.08 -5.37
CA ARG A 76 -14.49 -0.23 -4.19
C ARG A 76 -13.81 -1.08 -3.09
N LYS A 77 -12.52 -0.93 -2.89
CA LYS A 77 -11.69 -1.71 -1.94
C LYS A 77 -12.11 -1.56 -0.48
N PHE A 78 -12.83 -0.49 -0.13
CA PHE A 78 -13.37 -0.27 1.23
C PHE A 78 -14.79 -0.82 1.41
N SER A 79 -15.35 -1.51 0.40
CA SER A 79 -16.73 -2.01 0.49
C SER A 79 -16.92 -3.12 1.53
N SER A 80 -15.86 -3.81 1.93
CA SER A 80 -15.85 -4.79 3.04
C SER A 80 -15.80 -4.14 4.41
N LEU A 81 -15.28 -2.90 4.50
CA LEU A 81 -15.12 -2.19 5.77
C LEU A 81 -16.44 -1.52 6.19
N ASN A 82 -16.71 -1.48 7.48
CA ASN A 82 -17.75 -0.61 7.98
C ASN A 82 -17.32 0.87 7.90
N LYS A 83 -18.28 1.79 7.87
CA LYS A 83 -18.02 3.24 7.67
C LYS A 83 -17.08 3.87 8.70
N LYS A 84 -16.94 3.27 9.89
CA LYS A 84 -16.08 3.80 10.94
C LYS A 84 -14.62 3.41 10.65
N ASP A 85 -14.38 2.17 10.26
CA ASP A 85 -13.07 1.65 9.94
C ASP A 85 -12.55 2.24 8.62
N GLU A 86 -13.42 2.39 7.61
CA GLU A 86 -13.11 3.11 6.37
C GLU A 86 -12.61 4.54 6.65
N ARG A 87 -13.31 5.28 7.52
CA ARG A 87 -12.90 6.64 7.88
C ARG A 87 -11.57 6.67 8.62
N GLN A 88 -11.37 5.75 9.56
CA GLN A 88 -10.12 5.66 10.29
C GLN A 88 -8.95 5.37 9.35
N LEU A 89 -9.09 4.35 8.50
CA LEU A 89 -8.07 3.97 7.54
C LEU A 89 -7.74 5.13 6.58
N THR A 90 -8.77 5.81 6.06
CA THR A 90 -8.58 7.00 5.21
C THR A 90 -7.75 8.08 5.90
N GLU A 91 -7.99 8.35 7.20
CA GLU A 91 -7.24 9.38 7.92
C GLU A 91 -5.82 8.91 8.30
N ARG A 92 -5.60 7.60 8.53
CA ARG A 92 -4.24 7.04 8.71
C ARG A 92 -3.41 7.16 7.42
N ILE A 93 -3.99 6.78 6.30
CA ILE A 93 -3.36 6.92 4.97
C ILE A 93 -3.02 8.39 4.70
N ARG A 94 -3.95 9.31 4.98
CA ARG A 94 -3.73 10.74 4.78
C ARG A 94 -2.59 11.27 5.65
N ASP A 95 -2.55 10.93 6.94
CA ASP A 95 -1.50 11.36 7.87
C ASP A 95 -0.12 10.86 7.43
N TRP A 96 -0.03 9.57 7.03
CA TRP A 96 1.19 9.00 6.50
C TRP A 96 1.63 9.71 5.21
N LEU A 97 0.73 9.90 4.25
CA LEU A 97 1.04 10.53 2.98
C LEU A 97 1.45 12.00 3.16
N GLU A 98 0.80 12.74 4.04
CA GLU A 98 1.19 14.14 4.33
C GLU A 98 2.60 14.23 4.92
N ARG A 99 3.00 13.29 5.77
CA ARG A 99 4.37 13.21 6.31
C ARG A 99 5.38 12.83 5.23
N TYR A 100 5.05 11.87 4.38
CA TYR A 100 5.87 11.47 3.24
C TYR A 100 6.14 12.66 2.32
N LEU A 101 5.09 13.33 1.88
CA LEU A 101 5.18 14.48 0.97
C LEU A 101 5.92 15.67 1.57
N GLU A 102 5.81 15.86 2.88
CA GLU A 102 6.58 16.89 3.56
C GLU A 102 8.08 16.56 3.57
N ALA A 103 8.44 15.31 3.86
CA ALA A 103 9.83 14.87 3.80
C ALA A 103 10.39 14.97 2.37
N GLU A 104 9.59 14.59 1.38
CA GLU A 104 9.94 14.68 -0.04
C GLU A 104 10.17 16.14 -0.48
N GLU A 105 9.26 17.06 -0.14
CA GLU A 105 9.41 18.49 -0.46
C GLU A 105 10.64 19.13 0.18
N ILE A 106 11.01 18.70 1.40
CA ILE A 106 12.19 19.21 2.11
C ILE A 106 13.49 18.78 1.42
N VAL A 107 13.57 17.55 0.95
CA VAL A 107 14.80 16.93 0.41
C VAL A 107 14.87 17.02 -1.11
N GLU A 108 13.74 16.87 -1.77
CA GLU A 108 13.59 16.82 -3.22
C GLU A 108 12.44 17.75 -3.66
N PRO A 109 12.67 19.06 -3.80
CA PRO A 109 11.61 20.00 -4.18
C PRO A 109 10.93 19.68 -5.51
N GLU A 110 11.60 18.95 -6.39
CA GLU A 110 11.08 18.43 -7.66
C GLU A 110 11.20 16.90 -7.66
N PRO A 111 10.33 16.19 -6.92
CA PRO A 111 10.42 14.73 -6.82
C PRO A 111 10.10 14.07 -8.17
N ALA A 112 10.67 12.89 -8.40
CA ALA A 112 10.36 12.11 -9.58
C ALA A 112 8.85 11.82 -9.65
N ALA A 113 8.23 12.27 -10.74
CA ALA A 113 6.84 11.94 -11.04
C ALA A 113 6.75 10.52 -11.61
N PHE A 114 5.65 9.85 -11.33
CA PHE A 114 5.32 8.62 -12.04
C PHE A 114 5.12 8.94 -13.52
N GLU A 115 5.97 8.40 -14.35
CA GLU A 115 5.82 8.45 -15.79
C GLU A 115 5.23 7.11 -16.28
N SER A 116 3.98 7.15 -16.73
CA SER A 116 3.37 5.98 -17.35
C SER A 116 4.19 5.56 -18.56
N PRO A 117 4.68 4.31 -18.64
CA PRO A 117 5.49 3.87 -19.77
C PRO A 117 4.76 4.03 -21.11
N ALA A 118 5.49 4.25 -22.20
CA ALA A 118 4.89 4.40 -23.52
C ALA A 118 4.01 3.18 -23.87
N GLY A 119 2.74 3.42 -24.21
CA GLY A 119 1.75 2.39 -24.49
C GLY A 119 0.90 2.00 -23.27
N PHE A 120 1.06 2.69 -22.14
CA PHE A 120 0.21 2.54 -20.95
C PHE A 120 -0.62 3.82 -20.71
N PRO A 121 -1.84 3.71 -20.11
CA PRO A 121 -2.48 2.45 -19.67
C PRO A 121 -2.68 1.47 -20.83
N TYR A 122 -2.45 0.17 -20.54
CA TYR A 122 -2.54 -0.89 -21.55
C TYR A 122 -4.00 -1.34 -21.71
N PRO A 123 -4.57 -1.32 -22.94
CA PRO A 123 -5.96 -1.71 -23.16
C PRO A 123 -6.15 -3.21 -22.95
N ILE A 124 -7.22 -3.58 -22.21
CA ILE A 124 -7.57 -4.95 -21.87
C ILE A 124 -8.93 -5.30 -22.40
N ASP A 125 -8.97 -6.10 -23.46
CA ASP A 125 -10.16 -6.68 -24.06
C ASP A 125 -10.31 -8.18 -23.66
N SER A 126 -9.21 -8.81 -23.24
CA SER A 126 -9.17 -10.21 -22.83
C SER A 126 -8.14 -10.45 -21.71
N MET A 127 -8.25 -11.60 -21.02
CA MET A 127 -7.24 -12.01 -20.03
C MET A 127 -5.84 -12.25 -20.65
N GLY A 128 -5.76 -12.49 -21.95
CA GLY A 128 -4.49 -12.57 -22.69
C GLY A 128 -3.79 -11.21 -22.76
N ASP A 129 -4.55 -10.12 -22.82
CA ASP A 129 -3.97 -8.77 -22.86
C ASP A 129 -3.36 -8.37 -21.51
N ALA A 130 -3.92 -8.83 -20.39
CA ALA A 130 -3.32 -8.65 -19.07
C ALA A 130 -1.96 -9.35 -18.95
N GLU A 131 -1.81 -10.53 -19.55
CA GLU A 131 -0.53 -11.25 -19.67
C GLU A 131 0.47 -10.48 -20.55
N ALA A 132 -0.01 -9.98 -21.69
CA ALA A 132 0.82 -9.17 -22.61
C ALA A 132 1.25 -7.85 -21.96
N ALA A 133 0.35 -7.17 -21.23
CA ALA A 133 0.65 -5.95 -20.49
C ALA A 133 1.80 -6.15 -19.48
N ALA A 134 1.76 -7.25 -18.71
CA ALA A 134 2.84 -7.58 -17.79
C ALA A 134 4.18 -7.80 -18.50
N THR A 135 4.16 -8.49 -19.63
CA THR A 135 5.37 -8.71 -20.47
C THR A 135 5.93 -7.40 -20.98
N VAL A 136 5.09 -6.54 -21.56
CA VAL A 136 5.48 -5.23 -22.08
C VAL A 136 6.00 -4.34 -20.94
N LEU A 137 5.38 -4.36 -19.77
CA LEU A 137 5.86 -3.58 -18.62
C LEU A 137 7.23 -4.04 -18.15
N ARG A 138 7.46 -5.35 -18.07
CA ARG A 138 8.79 -5.92 -17.74
C ARG A 138 9.86 -5.49 -18.73
N GLU A 139 9.54 -5.43 -20.02
CA GLU A 139 10.45 -4.93 -21.05
C GLU A 139 10.75 -3.43 -20.86
N LYS A 140 9.72 -2.61 -20.64
CA LYS A 140 9.87 -1.15 -20.45
C LYS A 140 10.69 -0.80 -19.20
N TRP A 141 10.53 -1.58 -18.12
CA TRP A 141 11.24 -1.40 -16.86
C TRP A 141 12.56 -2.21 -16.80
N ASN A 142 12.94 -2.88 -17.90
CA ASN A 142 14.18 -3.67 -18.03
C ASN A 142 14.31 -4.78 -16.97
N LEU A 143 13.21 -5.40 -16.56
CA LEU A 143 13.18 -6.43 -15.52
C LEU A 143 13.60 -7.82 -16.03
N GLY A 144 13.68 -8.01 -17.35
CA GLY A 144 13.95 -9.33 -17.92
C GLY A 144 12.90 -10.37 -17.51
N THR A 145 13.33 -11.64 -17.38
CA THR A 145 12.48 -12.76 -16.96
C THR A 145 12.77 -13.24 -15.55
N ASP A 146 13.80 -12.72 -14.89
CA ASP A 146 14.16 -13.10 -13.53
C ASP A 146 13.09 -12.66 -12.50
N PRO A 147 12.99 -13.33 -11.36
CA PRO A 147 12.14 -12.88 -10.26
C PRO A 147 12.49 -11.43 -9.86
N ILE A 148 11.47 -10.65 -9.57
CA ILE A 148 11.68 -9.29 -9.03
C ILE A 148 12.22 -9.47 -7.60
N GLU A 149 13.33 -8.82 -7.32
CA GLU A 149 14.00 -8.93 -6.00
C GLU A 149 13.14 -8.26 -4.91
N ASP A 150 12.74 -7.02 -5.14
CA ASP A 150 11.90 -6.23 -4.24
C ASP A 150 10.85 -5.46 -5.04
N VAL A 151 9.56 -5.72 -4.77
CA VAL A 151 8.44 -5.08 -5.46
C VAL A 151 8.19 -3.68 -4.91
N THR A 152 8.41 -3.48 -3.61
CA THR A 152 8.28 -2.17 -2.97
C THR A 152 9.27 -1.18 -3.55
N ALA A 153 10.55 -1.55 -3.59
CA ALA A 153 11.61 -0.75 -4.17
C ALA A 153 11.35 -0.47 -5.67
N LEU A 154 10.92 -1.50 -6.43
CA LEU A 154 10.55 -1.33 -7.83
C LEU A 154 9.48 -0.26 -8.03
N LEU A 155 8.43 -0.24 -7.21
CA LEU A 155 7.38 0.77 -7.30
C LEU A 155 7.90 2.16 -6.93
N GLU A 156 8.70 2.27 -5.86
CA GLU A 156 9.30 3.52 -5.41
C GLU A 156 10.26 4.12 -6.46
N ASP A 157 11.09 3.29 -7.10
CA ASP A 157 12.00 3.69 -8.17
C ASP A 157 11.27 4.26 -9.40
N HIS A 158 10.02 3.86 -9.60
CA HIS A 158 9.17 4.37 -10.68
C HIS A 158 8.21 5.49 -10.23
N GLY A 159 8.47 6.11 -9.06
CA GLY A 159 7.72 7.29 -8.60
C GLY A 159 6.34 6.98 -8.02
N ILE A 160 6.08 5.74 -7.64
CA ILE A 160 4.87 5.34 -6.89
C ILE A 160 5.21 5.40 -5.39
N ARG A 161 4.41 6.09 -4.58
CA ARG A 161 4.61 6.16 -3.13
C ARG A 161 4.01 4.92 -2.50
N VAL A 162 4.84 4.12 -1.83
CA VAL A 162 4.42 2.88 -1.17
C VAL A 162 4.37 3.08 0.34
N GLY A 163 3.30 2.62 0.99
CA GLY A 163 3.14 2.70 2.44
C GLY A 163 2.62 1.42 3.07
N ILE A 164 3.08 1.16 4.28
CA ILE A 164 2.54 0.12 5.15
C ILE A 164 1.71 0.81 6.23
N ILE A 165 0.43 0.41 6.35
CA ILE A 165 -0.53 1.08 7.22
C ILE A 165 -1.18 0.05 8.15
N GLU A 166 -1.25 0.37 9.43
CA GLU A 166 -2.02 -0.42 10.38
C GLU A 166 -3.52 -0.37 10.02
N ALA A 167 -4.11 -1.52 9.76
CA ALA A 167 -5.51 -1.68 9.36
C ALA A 167 -6.08 -3.01 9.88
N ASP A 168 -7.42 -3.13 9.86
CA ASP A 168 -8.11 -4.36 10.22
C ASP A 168 -7.90 -5.46 9.15
N ASP A 169 -8.09 -6.72 9.50
CA ASP A 169 -7.83 -7.89 8.63
C ASP A 169 -8.65 -7.94 7.33
N ASP A 170 -9.74 -7.17 7.26
CA ASP A 170 -10.57 -7.04 6.07
C ASP A 170 -9.99 -6.10 4.99
N PHE A 171 -8.84 -5.49 5.26
CA PHE A 171 -8.09 -4.64 4.33
C PHE A 171 -6.73 -5.28 4.01
N ASP A 172 -6.39 -5.43 2.74
CA ASP A 172 -5.08 -5.89 2.31
C ASP A 172 -4.23 -4.78 1.70
N ALA A 173 -4.75 -4.14 0.66
CA ALA A 173 -4.08 -3.07 -0.06
C ALA A 173 -5.08 -2.18 -0.81
N CYS A 174 -4.68 -0.98 -1.15
CA CYS A 174 -5.41 -0.14 -2.11
C CYS A 174 -4.48 0.82 -2.85
N THR A 175 -4.92 1.21 -4.03
CA THR A 175 -4.31 2.24 -4.86
C THR A 175 -5.22 3.46 -4.92
N PHE A 176 -4.62 4.64 -4.94
CA PHE A 176 -5.31 5.90 -5.21
C PHE A 176 -4.36 6.90 -5.85
N ARG A 177 -4.93 7.98 -6.41
CA ARG A 177 -4.17 9.12 -6.92
C ARG A 177 -4.41 10.31 -5.99
N ALA A 178 -3.35 10.88 -5.47
CA ALA A 178 -3.43 12.08 -4.66
C ALA A 178 -3.22 13.31 -5.57
N GLU A 179 -4.10 14.31 -5.45
CA GLU A 179 -3.92 15.58 -6.16
C GLU A 179 -3.00 16.51 -5.35
N ILE A 180 -1.74 16.63 -5.81
CA ILE A 180 -0.72 17.48 -5.16
C ILE A 180 0.17 18.03 -6.27
N ASN A 181 -0.10 19.25 -6.73
CA ASN A 181 0.64 19.84 -7.87
C ASN A 181 0.74 18.92 -9.10
N GLY A 182 -0.21 18.00 -9.26
CA GLY A 182 -0.26 16.92 -10.23
C GLY A 182 -0.78 15.64 -9.56
N GLU A 183 -1.04 14.61 -10.37
CA GLU A 183 -1.48 13.30 -9.86
C GLU A 183 -0.27 12.47 -9.38
N VAL A 184 -0.30 12.09 -8.12
CA VAL A 184 0.71 11.23 -7.50
C VAL A 184 0.09 9.88 -7.21
N PRO A 185 0.55 8.79 -7.84
CA PRO A 185 0.07 7.45 -7.52
C PRO A 185 0.61 6.98 -6.18
N VAL A 186 -0.27 6.39 -5.40
CA VAL A 186 0.01 5.89 -4.06
C VAL A 186 -0.54 4.49 -3.93
N VAL A 187 0.26 3.58 -3.41
CA VAL A 187 -0.14 2.23 -3.04
C VAL A 187 0.09 2.04 -1.56
N VAL A 188 -0.91 1.56 -0.84
CA VAL A 188 -0.76 1.21 0.57
C VAL A 188 -1.13 -0.24 0.81
N THR A 189 -0.37 -0.92 1.66
CA THR A 189 -0.65 -2.27 2.13
C THR A 189 -0.85 -2.27 3.64
N ARG A 190 -1.49 -3.32 4.14
CA ARG A 190 -1.68 -3.52 5.58
C ARG A 190 -0.39 -4.06 6.21
N GLU A 191 -0.10 -3.58 7.41
CA GLU A 191 0.96 -4.13 8.26
C GLU A 191 0.68 -5.58 8.66
N GLY A 192 1.74 -6.40 8.75
CA GLY A 192 1.65 -7.80 9.19
C GLY A 192 1.11 -8.78 8.14
N VAL A 193 0.96 -8.36 6.88
CA VAL A 193 0.64 -9.26 5.78
C VAL A 193 1.89 -10.08 5.42
N PRO A 194 1.78 -11.42 5.23
CA PRO A 194 2.92 -12.22 4.75
C PRO A 194 3.47 -11.68 3.42
N GLY A 195 4.80 -11.72 3.23
CA GLY A 195 5.46 -11.12 2.08
C GLY A 195 4.96 -11.63 0.72
N ASP A 196 4.63 -12.90 0.60
CA ASP A 196 4.07 -13.47 -0.63
C ASP A 196 2.69 -12.90 -0.99
N ARG A 197 1.89 -12.53 0.01
CA ARG A 197 0.59 -11.86 -0.17
C ARG A 197 0.78 -10.37 -0.41
N GLN A 198 1.69 -9.71 0.33
CA GLN A 198 2.05 -8.31 0.16
C GLN A 198 2.52 -8.04 -1.27
N ARG A 199 3.50 -8.80 -1.77
CA ARG A 199 4.05 -8.67 -3.13
C ARG A 199 2.97 -8.83 -4.20
N PHE A 200 2.11 -9.84 -4.04
CA PHE A 200 1.00 -10.05 -4.97
C PHE A 200 0.01 -8.87 -4.95
N SER A 201 -0.32 -8.37 -3.76
CA SER A 201 -1.19 -7.20 -3.61
C SER A 201 -0.57 -5.94 -4.24
N LEU A 202 0.72 -5.67 -4.02
CA LEU A 202 1.43 -4.55 -4.65
C LEU A 202 1.40 -4.63 -6.18
N ALA A 203 1.67 -5.81 -6.75
CA ALA A 203 1.61 -6.02 -8.19
C ALA A 203 0.17 -5.90 -8.75
N HIS A 204 -0.83 -6.33 -7.99
CA HIS A 204 -2.24 -6.18 -8.32
C HIS A 204 -2.64 -4.69 -8.33
N GLU A 205 -2.23 -3.93 -7.30
CA GLU A 205 -2.48 -2.49 -7.20
C GLU A 205 -1.78 -1.70 -8.32
N LEU A 206 -0.59 -2.15 -8.73
CA LEU A 206 0.05 -1.62 -9.93
C LEU A 206 -0.81 -1.86 -11.18
N GLY A 207 -1.48 -3.01 -11.28
CA GLY A 207 -2.43 -3.29 -12.35
C GLY A 207 -3.51 -2.20 -12.47
N HIS A 208 -4.08 -1.74 -11.36
CA HIS A 208 -5.05 -0.63 -11.36
C HIS A 208 -4.49 0.71 -11.86
N LEU A 209 -3.17 0.91 -11.80
CA LEU A 209 -2.52 2.13 -12.30
C LEU A 209 -2.19 2.06 -13.80
N VAL A 210 -1.93 0.85 -14.31
CA VAL A 210 -1.34 0.68 -15.65
C VAL A 210 -2.24 -0.04 -16.65
N LEU A 211 -3.39 -0.57 -16.24
CA LEU A 211 -4.33 -1.23 -17.13
C LEU A 211 -5.54 -0.33 -17.42
N ASP A 212 -6.05 -0.39 -18.64
CA ASP A 212 -7.28 0.22 -19.09
C ASP A 212 -8.26 -0.90 -19.48
N VAL A 213 -9.11 -1.28 -18.53
CA VAL A 213 -10.06 -2.39 -18.68
C VAL A 213 -11.39 -1.85 -19.21
N ALA A 214 -11.92 -2.45 -20.28
CA ALA A 214 -13.20 -2.08 -20.83
C ALA A 214 -14.34 -2.14 -19.77
N GLU A 215 -15.36 -1.28 -19.89
CA GLU A 215 -16.46 -1.17 -18.89
C GLU A 215 -17.16 -2.50 -18.59
N GLU A 216 -17.24 -3.41 -19.56
CA GLU A 216 -17.85 -4.74 -19.41
C GLU A 216 -16.85 -5.81 -18.89
N GLY A 217 -15.57 -5.45 -18.75
CA GLY A 217 -14.50 -6.33 -18.31
C GLY A 217 -14.43 -6.49 -16.78
N ASP A 218 -13.86 -7.59 -16.34
CA ASP A 218 -13.56 -7.81 -14.91
C ASP A 218 -12.18 -7.24 -14.58
N THR A 219 -12.16 -6.04 -14.00
CA THR A 219 -10.92 -5.33 -13.64
C THR A 219 -10.12 -6.09 -12.59
N GLU A 220 -10.78 -6.72 -11.61
CA GLU A 220 -10.12 -7.46 -10.54
C GLU A 220 -9.42 -8.72 -11.11
N ASP A 221 -10.09 -9.45 -11.99
CA ASP A 221 -9.51 -10.61 -12.65
C ASP A 221 -8.36 -10.22 -13.58
N ALA A 222 -8.46 -9.10 -14.31
CA ALA A 222 -7.39 -8.57 -15.14
C ALA A 222 -6.16 -8.18 -14.30
N CYS A 223 -6.35 -7.47 -13.17
CA CYS A 223 -5.27 -7.11 -12.24
C CYS A 223 -4.64 -8.36 -11.59
N ASN A 224 -5.44 -9.36 -11.22
CA ASN A 224 -4.92 -10.64 -10.70
C ASN A 224 -4.08 -11.37 -11.75
N ARG A 225 -4.54 -11.42 -13.01
CA ARG A 225 -3.82 -12.03 -14.11
C ARG A 225 -2.50 -11.31 -14.39
N PHE A 226 -2.54 -9.98 -14.43
CA PHE A 226 -1.37 -9.11 -14.59
C PHE A 226 -0.35 -9.34 -13.47
N ALA A 227 -0.78 -9.32 -12.20
CA ALA A 227 0.09 -9.54 -11.04
C ALA A 227 0.81 -10.89 -11.10
N GLY A 228 0.05 -11.96 -11.41
CA GLY A 228 0.63 -13.29 -11.58
C GLY A 228 1.66 -13.36 -12.72
N ALA A 229 1.40 -12.69 -13.84
CA ALA A 229 2.31 -12.64 -14.98
C ALA A 229 3.54 -11.76 -14.71
N LEU A 230 3.37 -10.64 -14.00
CA LEU A 230 4.45 -9.74 -13.62
C LEU A 230 5.43 -10.43 -12.66
N LEU A 231 4.94 -11.10 -11.62
CA LEU A 231 5.78 -11.72 -10.57
C LEU A 231 6.37 -13.07 -10.99
N ALA A 232 5.63 -13.84 -11.80
CA ALA A 232 6.05 -15.15 -12.27
C ALA A 232 5.87 -15.25 -13.80
N PRO A 233 6.76 -14.61 -14.60
CA PRO A 233 6.64 -14.58 -16.04
C PRO A 233 6.73 -15.98 -16.65
N GLU A 234 5.96 -16.22 -17.72
CA GLU A 234 5.84 -17.53 -18.36
C GLU A 234 7.19 -18.20 -18.66
N PRO A 235 8.18 -17.51 -19.27
CA PRO A 235 9.46 -18.14 -19.57
C PRO A 235 10.18 -18.65 -18.31
N ALA A 236 10.19 -17.89 -17.22
CA ALA A 236 10.83 -18.29 -15.96
C ALA A 236 10.10 -19.44 -15.25
N VAL A 237 8.76 -19.47 -15.36
CA VAL A 237 7.97 -20.58 -14.82
C VAL A 237 8.25 -21.86 -15.62
N ARG A 238 8.25 -21.79 -16.95
CA ARG A 238 8.53 -22.97 -17.81
C ARG A 238 9.97 -23.47 -17.65
N ASP A 239 10.93 -22.57 -17.52
CA ASP A 239 12.31 -22.96 -17.20
C ASP A 239 12.37 -23.76 -15.86
N ALA A 240 11.61 -23.35 -14.87
CA ALA A 240 11.64 -23.98 -13.56
C ALA A 240 10.96 -25.35 -13.49
N ILE A 241 9.88 -25.58 -14.26
CA ILE A 241 9.04 -26.77 -14.12
C ILE A 241 8.85 -27.56 -15.42
N GLY A 242 9.39 -27.08 -16.55
CA GLY A 242 9.31 -27.72 -17.86
C GLY A 242 8.09 -27.29 -18.68
N GLU A 243 8.13 -27.63 -19.97
CA GLU A 243 7.15 -27.21 -21.00
C GLU A 243 5.87 -28.06 -21.01
N SER A 244 5.93 -29.27 -20.48
CA SER A 244 4.85 -30.25 -20.63
C SER A 244 3.68 -29.98 -19.70
N GLU A 245 2.45 -30.21 -20.19
CA GLU A 245 1.28 -30.25 -19.34
C GLU A 245 1.43 -31.35 -18.27
N ARG A 246 1.00 -31.05 -17.05
CA ARG A 246 1.17 -31.87 -15.86
C ARG A 246 -0.19 -32.19 -15.22
N GLY A 247 -0.34 -33.44 -14.78
CA GLY A 247 -1.53 -33.84 -14.04
C GLY A 247 -1.61 -33.32 -12.61
N ALA A 248 -0.46 -32.97 -12.02
CA ALA A 248 -0.35 -32.40 -10.67
C ALA A 248 1.00 -31.71 -10.44
N ILE A 249 1.04 -30.83 -9.44
CA ILE A 249 2.25 -30.21 -8.92
C ILE A 249 2.42 -30.66 -7.47
N THR A 250 3.65 -30.95 -7.06
CA THR A 250 3.92 -31.39 -5.69
C THR A 250 4.01 -30.19 -4.73
N ARG A 251 3.71 -30.42 -3.45
CA ARG A 251 3.88 -29.41 -2.40
C ARG A 251 5.31 -28.86 -2.35
N LYS A 252 6.32 -29.73 -2.55
CA LYS A 252 7.73 -29.31 -2.52
C LYS A 252 8.06 -28.35 -3.65
N GLU A 253 7.57 -28.62 -4.86
CA GLU A 253 7.74 -27.73 -6.01
C GLU A 253 7.07 -26.39 -5.74
N LEU A 254 5.81 -26.38 -5.28
CA LEU A 254 5.11 -25.14 -4.92
C LEU A 254 5.87 -24.34 -3.86
N HIS A 255 6.40 -25.00 -2.83
CA HIS A 255 7.17 -24.31 -1.79
C HIS A 255 8.47 -23.69 -2.34
N MET A 256 9.22 -24.43 -3.18
CA MET A 256 10.43 -23.89 -3.80
C MET A 256 10.13 -22.71 -4.71
N LEU A 257 9.06 -22.79 -5.50
CA LEU A 257 8.67 -21.72 -6.42
C LEU A 257 8.05 -20.52 -5.71
N LYS A 258 7.37 -20.73 -4.57
CA LYS A 258 6.94 -19.67 -3.66
C LYS A 258 8.12 -18.76 -3.27
N HIS A 259 9.23 -19.33 -2.83
CA HIS A 259 10.42 -18.56 -2.46
C HIS A 259 11.18 -18.02 -3.66
N ARG A 260 11.13 -18.70 -4.83
CA ARG A 260 11.75 -18.18 -6.05
C ARG A 260 11.04 -16.94 -6.59
N PHE A 261 9.70 -16.94 -6.63
CA PHE A 261 8.91 -15.87 -7.22
C PHE A 261 8.31 -14.89 -6.18
N GLY A 262 8.40 -15.23 -4.90
CA GLY A 262 7.83 -14.42 -3.82
C GLY A 262 6.30 -14.34 -3.86
N ILE A 263 5.60 -15.38 -4.32
CA ILE A 263 4.13 -15.44 -4.37
C ILE A 263 3.61 -16.71 -3.70
N SER A 264 2.38 -16.68 -3.21
CA SER A 264 1.80 -17.81 -2.47
C SER A 264 1.68 -19.08 -3.33
N MET A 265 1.69 -20.24 -2.69
CA MET A 265 1.45 -21.51 -3.38
C MET A 265 0.09 -21.53 -4.08
N GLN A 266 -0.92 -20.84 -3.52
CA GLN A 266 -2.22 -20.69 -4.15
C GLN A 266 -2.13 -19.85 -5.42
N ALA A 267 -1.43 -18.71 -5.38
CA ALA A 267 -1.19 -17.88 -6.56
C ALA A 267 -0.44 -18.65 -7.66
N LEU A 268 0.54 -19.49 -7.28
CA LEU A 268 1.23 -20.39 -8.22
C LEU A 268 0.28 -21.41 -8.87
N ILE A 269 -0.67 -21.98 -8.13
CA ILE A 269 -1.66 -22.90 -8.71
C ILE A 269 -2.53 -22.19 -9.74
N PHE A 270 -2.97 -20.95 -9.47
CA PHE A 270 -3.66 -20.13 -10.46
C PHE A 270 -2.75 -19.85 -11.67
N ARG A 271 -1.50 -19.47 -11.44
CA ARG A 271 -0.52 -19.18 -12.49
C ARG A 271 -0.31 -20.38 -13.41
N PHE A 272 -0.18 -21.60 -12.86
CA PHE A 272 0.00 -22.83 -13.66
C PHE A 272 -1.24 -23.20 -14.47
N ARG A 273 -2.43 -22.96 -13.94
CA ARG A 273 -3.68 -23.06 -14.70
C ARG A 273 -3.68 -22.08 -15.87
N ASP A 274 -3.35 -20.86 -15.61
CA ASP A 274 -3.34 -19.76 -16.57
C ASP A 274 -2.37 -20.01 -17.71
N LEU A 275 -1.23 -20.61 -17.43
CA LEU A 275 -0.23 -21.04 -18.41
C LEU A 275 -0.54 -22.41 -19.04
N ARG A 276 -1.68 -23.03 -18.69
CA ARG A 276 -2.07 -24.37 -19.13
C ARG A 276 -1.04 -25.45 -18.80
N ILE A 277 -0.27 -25.27 -17.73
CA ILE A 277 0.66 -26.28 -17.21
C ILE A 277 -0.11 -27.34 -16.44
N ILE A 278 -1.21 -26.96 -15.79
CA ILE A 278 -2.19 -27.87 -15.21
C ILE A 278 -3.58 -27.55 -15.74
N SER A 279 -4.43 -28.58 -15.80
CA SER A 279 -5.81 -28.39 -16.21
C SER A 279 -6.64 -27.66 -15.16
N GLU A 280 -7.75 -27.02 -15.56
CA GLU A 280 -8.76 -26.42 -14.67
C GLU A 280 -9.19 -27.41 -13.56
N HIS A 281 -9.39 -28.68 -13.91
CA HIS A 281 -9.77 -29.69 -12.93
C HIS A 281 -8.68 -29.96 -11.89
N ALA A 282 -7.41 -30.01 -12.32
CA ALA A 282 -6.27 -30.20 -11.41
C ALA A 282 -6.10 -28.98 -10.47
N ALA A 283 -6.24 -27.77 -10.98
CA ALA A 283 -6.21 -26.54 -10.18
C ALA A 283 -7.34 -26.53 -9.14
N ALA A 284 -8.58 -26.79 -9.57
CA ALA A 284 -9.72 -26.84 -8.66
C ALA A 284 -9.59 -27.94 -7.58
N LYS A 285 -8.99 -29.08 -7.92
CA LYS A 285 -8.66 -30.12 -6.94
C LYS A 285 -7.63 -29.64 -5.94
N ALA A 286 -6.54 -29.02 -6.39
CA ALA A 286 -5.50 -28.50 -5.53
C ALA A 286 -6.05 -27.44 -4.54
N HIS A 287 -6.87 -26.49 -5.00
CA HIS A 287 -7.52 -25.51 -4.12
C HIS A 287 -8.46 -26.15 -3.09
N ARG A 288 -9.23 -27.18 -3.47
CA ARG A 288 -10.04 -27.92 -2.50
C ARG A 288 -9.20 -28.63 -1.44
N ASP A 289 -8.06 -29.19 -1.84
CA ASP A 289 -7.15 -29.87 -0.91
C ASP A 289 -6.47 -28.86 0.03
N PHE A 290 -6.13 -27.65 -0.46
CA PHE A 290 -5.63 -26.55 0.37
C PHE A 290 -6.66 -26.13 1.42
N ARG A 291 -7.92 -25.91 1.02
CA ARG A 291 -9.00 -25.56 1.97
C ARG A 291 -9.20 -26.65 3.04
N LYS A 292 -9.24 -27.90 2.66
CA LYS A 292 -9.41 -29.02 3.61
C LYS A 292 -8.30 -29.10 4.66
N ARG A 293 -7.10 -28.59 4.34
CA ARG A 293 -5.93 -28.59 5.22
C ARG A 293 -5.75 -27.28 5.98
N GLY A 294 -6.61 -26.28 5.78
CA GLY A 294 -6.46 -24.94 6.34
C GLY A 294 -5.31 -24.12 5.72
N TRP A 295 -4.73 -24.59 4.61
CA TRP A 295 -3.60 -23.93 3.96
C TRP A 295 -3.99 -22.68 3.15
N HIS A 296 -5.26 -22.41 3.01
CA HIS A 296 -5.77 -21.15 2.45
C HIS A 296 -5.61 -19.96 3.42
N GLU A 297 -5.52 -20.25 4.72
CA GLU A 297 -5.26 -19.24 5.76
C GLU A 297 -3.77 -19.17 6.11
N LYS A 298 -3.14 -20.32 6.27
CA LYS A 298 -1.73 -20.43 6.59
C LYS A 298 -1.07 -21.57 5.79
N GLU A 299 -0.26 -21.18 4.82
CA GLU A 299 0.49 -22.12 4.00
C GLU A 299 1.58 -22.85 4.80
N PRO A 300 1.88 -24.13 4.47
CA PRO A 300 2.92 -24.88 5.17
C PRO A 300 4.32 -24.45 4.72
N GLY A 301 5.26 -24.49 5.64
CA GLY A 301 6.67 -24.13 5.43
C GLY A 301 6.97 -22.70 5.87
N GLU A 302 8.19 -22.25 5.57
CA GLU A 302 8.63 -20.90 5.92
C GLU A 302 7.84 -19.86 5.12
N PRO A 303 7.48 -18.72 5.75
CA PRO A 303 6.87 -17.59 5.05
C PRO A 303 7.88 -16.94 4.10
N VAL A 304 7.39 -16.10 3.20
CA VAL A 304 8.20 -15.07 2.53
C VAL A 304 8.16 -13.86 3.44
N GLU A 305 9.32 -13.29 3.74
CA GLU A 305 9.40 -12.09 4.56
C GLU A 305 8.75 -10.91 3.85
N PRO A 306 8.02 -10.04 4.57
CA PRO A 306 7.49 -8.81 4.01
C PRO A 306 8.61 -7.88 3.54
N GLU A 307 8.33 -7.11 2.50
CA GLU A 307 9.20 -6.03 2.03
C GLU A 307 8.86 -4.72 2.76
N GLU A 308 9.88 -3.92 3.05
CA GLU A 308 9.74 -2.63 3.73
C GLU A 308 9.99 -1.48 2.73
N PRO A 309 9.07 -0.52 2.57
CA PRO A 309 9.30 0.66 1.74
C PRO A 309 10.34 1.57 2.41
N GLU A 310 11.48 1.76 1.78
CA GLU A 310 12.62 2.46 2.38
C GLU A 310 12.67 3.96 2.04
N ARG A 311 12.10 4.38 0.90
CA ARG A 311 12.25 5.75 0.39
C ARG A 311 11.81 6.81 1.39
N PHE A 312 10.67 6.65 2.06
CA PHE A 312 10.19 7.61 3.04
C PHE A 312 11.16 7.75 4.23
N HIS A 313 11.66 6.64 4.73
CA HIS A 313 12.63 6.62 5.82
C HIS A 313 13.94 7.29 5.40
N LEU A 314 14.46 6.97 4.22
CA LEU A 314 15.67 7.62 3.67
C LEU A 314 15.51 9.12 3.48
N LEU A 315 14.34 9.61 3.05
CA LEU A 315 14.06 11.04 2.97
C LEU A 315 14.11 11.72 4.34
N VAL A 316 13.51 11.12 5.37
CA VAL A 316 13.54 11.66 6.75
C VAL A 316 14.96 11.65 7.31
N LEU A 317 15.69 10.54 7.14
CA LEU A 317 17.09 10.41 7.55
C LEU A 317 17.98 11.45 6.88
N ARG A 318 17.84 11.63 5.58
CA ARG A 318 18.58 12.62 4.80
C ARG A 318 18.26 14.05 5.25
N ALA A 319 16.98 14.39 5.43
CA ALA A 319 16.57 15.71 5.92
C ALA A 319 17.20 16.02 7.28
N TYR A 320 17.28 15.04 8.18
CA TYR A 320 17.91 15.18 9.48
C TYR A 320 19.44 15.29 9.38
N ALA A 321 20.10 14.39 8.63
CA ALA A 321 21.55 14.37 8.46
C ALA A 321 22.09 15.65 7.80
N GLU A 322 21.35 16.22 6.86
CA GLU A 322 21.66 17.50 6.20
C GLU A 322 21.27 18.74 7.05
N ASN A 323 20.76 18.55 8.28
CA ASN A 323 20.28 19.61 9.18
C ASN A 323 19.15 20.49 8.57
N LEU A 324 18.35 19.96 7.67
CA LEU A 324 17.18 20.62 7.10
C LEU A 324 16.01 20.63 8.08
N ILE A 325 15.97 19.66 9.00
CA ILE A 325 14.97 19.55 10.06
C ILE A 325 15.62 19.27 11.42
N SER A 326 14.93 19.65 12.49
CA SER A 326 15.36 19.32 13.85
C SER A 326 15.07 17.84 14.18
N GLU A 327 15.77 17.29 15.17
CA GLU A 327 15.50 15.95 15.72
C GLU A 327 14.03 15.77 16.09
N LYS A 328 13.41 16.74 16.78
CA LYS A 328 11.98 16.70 17.09
C LYS A 328 11.15 16.55 15.82
N ARG A 329 11.50 17.29 14.74
CA ARG A 329 10.75 17.21 13.49
C ARG A 329 10.97 15.89 12.77
N ALA A 330 12.17 15.34 12.81
CA ALA A 330 12.47 14.01 12.27
C ALA A 330 11.60 12.93 12.96
N ARG A 331 11.48 12.98 14.29
CA ARG A 331 10.58 12.12 15.07
C ARG A 331 9.13 12.21 14.64
N GLU A 332 8.63 13.42 14.48
CA GLU A 332 7.24 13.66 14.06
C GLU A 332 6.95 13.15 12.64
N LEU A 333 7.92 13.27 11.73
CA LEU A 333 7.80 12.75 10.36
C LEU A 333 7.91 11.23 10.32
N TYR A 334 8.91 10.67 11.00
CA TYR A 334 9.12 9.22 11.05
C TYR A 334 7.93 8.48 11.63
N GLY A 335 7.33 9.02 12.70
CA GLY A 335 6.13 8.47 13.32
C GLY A 335 6.36 7.24 14.20
N GLY A 336 7.60 6.93 14.51
CA GLY A 336 8.05 5.83 15.35
C GLY A 336 9.06 6.25 16.43
N PRO A 337 9.53 5.31 17.29
CA PRO A 337 10.55 5.57 18.29
C PRO A 337 11.87 5.98 17.63
N ILE A 338 12.55 6.96 18.21
CA ILE A 338 13.84 7.42 17.69
C ILE A 338 14.97 6.42 17.87
N ALA A 339 14.86 5.49 18.80
CA ALA A 339 15.87 4.45 18.94
C ALA A 339 16.11 3.71 17.60
N ASP A 340 15.07 3.55 16.80
CA ASP A 340 15.16 2.95 15.47
C ASP A 340 15.88 3.91 14.50
N LEU A 341 15.53 5.20 14.52
CA LEU A 341 16.20 6.23 13.72
C LEU A 341 17.67 6.43 14.13
N GLU A 342 18.00 6.37 15.43
CA GLU A 342 19.38 6.51 15.93
C GLU A 342 20.25 5.29 15.59
N SER A 343 19.68 4.08 15.53
CA SER A 343 20.42 2.90 15.11
C SER A 343 20.84 3.00 13.65
N ASP A 344 19.98 3.54 12.80
CA ASP A 344 20.20 3.72 11.37
C ASP A 344 21.14 4.90 11.06
N LEU A 345 21.25 5.86 11.99
CA LEU A 345 22.16 7.02 11.87
C LEU A 345 23.57 6.77 12.42
N GLN A 346 23.85 5.61 13.04
CA GLN A 346 25.20 5.33 13.53
C GLN A 346 26.15 5.17 12.34
N PRO A 347 27.23 5.99 12.26
CA PRO A 347 28.18 5.87 11.18
C PRO A 347 28.82 4.47 11.24
N VAL A 348 28.82 3.78 10.13
CA VAL A 348 29.60 2.57 9.94
C VAL A 348 31.08 3.00 10.02
N ALA A 349 31.75 2.63 11.11
CA ALA A 349 33.14 3.01 11.39
C ALA A 349 34.12 2.36 10.41
#